data_4cade97aba7abbc2549058fb86db9e2c
#
_entry.id   4cade97aba7abbc2549058fb86db9e2c
#
_cell.length_a   1.000
_cell.length_b   1.000
_cell.length_c   1.000
_cell.angle_alpha   90.00
_cell.angle_beta   90.00
_cell.angle_gamma   90.00
#
_symmetry.space_group_name_H-M   'P 1'
#
loop_
_entity.id
_entity.type
_entity.pdbx_description
1 polymer ?
#
loop_
_entity_poly.entity_id
_entity_poly.type
_entity_poly.pdbx_seq_one_letter_code
_entity_poly.pdbx_strand_id
1 'polypeptide(L)'
;KLKKVINWATDNKEVFTNALLQGLNIKINDKMKIEVLYDELINTAVNKISPLYPIYDTIAEKLYLMKIYKETAGLKKIGAYPHIKTFLKKGLKYKIYDKEIIKHFSERELDKINSMIDPNRDLLFTYKGLAIFNRKYCKSIGNKKLELPQITYMVAAMFSFYDDVYKGENKGMFDKSRNDRLKYIKRTYDMLSKHEITFATPRIANSMTIKAQLASCILNTPDDDTWSLNQTDGNMALYSKFSGGIAYDASYIRASGSTIQTNRGRSDGPIPFIKRVEQTISSFNQGGVRKGACVITFPWWHMDVMDLVMLKDAGGTEDTRARKLVYSIRISNIFRERVNKDQYITLFDPKETPLLNEEYGENFNVAYVYYESKSSIRKKKIKAKELLFQILKVRQETGNIYLTFVDNINEQNMVNKFVGASNLCQEIVIPSFPSKLIEEKYVVNEDGTYEIIQRKKSGEIGICNLVSVNLMSWVNFKPEKKKSFCYTLLRGCDNIIDTQFYPVKEGEVANKKNRPIGIGVINYANLLASNKLKYTDKEAIEFTNKVFDDLYYHIYEASNIL
;
A
#
# COMPACT_ATOMS: atom_id res chain seq x y z
N LYS A 1 20.55 -37.54 9.88
CA LYS A 1 19.63 -36.42 10.19
C LYS A 1 19.05 -35.83 8.90
N LEU A 2 19.90 -35.57 7.89
CA LEU A 2 19.47 -35.03 6.59
C LEU A 2 18.42 -35.91 5.91
N LYS A 3 18.67 -37.23 5.81
CA LYS A 3 17.73 -38.21 5.22
C LYS A 3 16.34 -38.15 5.89
N LYS A 4 16.27 -37.92 7.20
CA LYS A 4 14.98 -37.74 7.90
C LYS A 4 14.23 -36.48 7.46
N VAL A 5 14.94 -35.37 7.21
CA VAL A 5 14.35 -34.12 6.73
C VAL A 5 13.85 -34.28 5.31
N ILE A 6 14.65 -34.91 4.44
CA ILE A 6 14.27 -35.18 3.06
C ILE A 6 13.04 -36.11 3.01
N ASN A 7 13.07 -37.21 3.74
CA ASN A 7 11.95 -38.15 3.80
C ASN A 7 10.66 -37.46 4.29
N TRP A 8 10.76 -36.60 5.31
CA TRP A 8 9.61 -35.84 5.76
C TRP A 8 9.11 -34.85 4.68
N ALA A 9 10.02 -34.14 4.00
CA ALA A 9 9.64 -33.16 2.95
C ALA A 9 8.98 -33.86 1.73
N THR A 10 9.39 -35.09 1.43
CA THR A 10 8.88 -35.90 0.31
C THR A 10 7.71 -36.82 0.70
N ASP A 11 7.18 -36.69 1.91
CA ASP A 11 6.17 -37.61 2.49
C ASP A 11 6.58 -39.09 2.38
N ASN A 12 7.88 -39.37 2.57
CA ASN A 12 8.53 -40.69 2.45
C ASN A 12 8.43 -41.32 1.05
N LYS A 13 8.14 -40.57 0.00
CA LYS A 13 8.09 -41.09 -1.38
C LYS A 13 9.51 -41.24 -1.92
N GLU A 14 9.96 -42.46 -2.11
CA GLU A 14 11.35 -42.80 -2.53
C GLU A 14 11.76 -42.13 -3.82
N VAL A 15 10.88 -42.05 -4.82
CA VAL A 15 11.15 -41.41 -6.11
C VAL A 15 11.64 -39.96 -5.93
N PHE A 16 10.95 -39.18 -5.12
CA PHE A 16 11.32 -37.80 -4.86
C PHE A 16 12.53 -37.67 -3.95
N THR A 17 12.65 -38.58 -2.95
CA THR A 17 13.82 -38.65 -2.07
C THR A 17 15.09 -38.92 -2.87
N ASN A 18 15.07 -39.91 -3.75
CA ASN A 18 16.21 -40.28 -4.59
C ASN A 18 16.55 -39.17 -5.59
N ALA A 19 15.54 -38.52 -6.20
CA ALA A 19 15.75 -37.41 -7.12
C ALA A 19 16.42 -36.19 -6.45
N LEU A 20 16.13 -35.91 -5.16
CA LEU A 20 16.80 -34.88 -4.38
C LEU A 20 18.23 -35.28 -3.99
N LEU A 21 18.42 -36.54 -3.56
CA LEU A 21 19.75 -37.05 -3.19
C LEU A 21 20.71 -37.06 -4.36
N GLN A 22 20.25 -37.47 -5.55
CA GLN A 22 21.06 -37.43 -6.78
C GLN A 22 21.50 -36.00 -7.15
N GLY A 23 20.59 -35.03 -7.03
CA GLY A 23 20.93 -33.62 -7.27
C GLY A 23 21.92 -33.04 -6.27
N LEU A 24 21.98 -33.61 -5.05
CA LEU A 24 22.92 -33.22 -4.01
C LEU A 24 24.31 -33.84 -4.17
N ASN A 25 24.39 -35.09 -4.55
CA ASN A 25 25.67 -35.85 -4.63
C ASN A 25 26.73 -35.16 -5.50
N ILE A 26 26.29 -34.31 -6.44
CA ILE A 26 27.18 -33.55 -7.33
C ILE A 26 27.76 -32.30 -6.63
N LYS A 27 27.16 -31.84 -5.50
CA LYS A 27 27.42 -30.53 -4.90
C LYS A 27 27.98 -30.57 -3.48
N ILE A 28 27.95 -31.73 -2.80
CA ILE A 28 28.36 -31.88 -1.40
C ILE A 28 29.88 -32.07 -1.30
N ASN A 29 30.49 -31.31 -0.39
CA ASN A 29 31.85 -31.56 0.08
C ASN A 29 31.86 -31.72 1.62
N ASP A 30 32.90 -32.39 2.16
CA ASP A 30 33.00 -32.79 3.58
C ASP A 30 33.02 -31.63 4.58
N LYS A 31 33.20 -30.39 4.13
CA LYS A 31 33.25 -29.18 4.97
C LYS A 31 32.04 -28.26 4.80
N MET A 32 31.00 -28.70 4.11
CA MET A 32 29.82 -27.86 3.83
C MET A 32 29.03 -27.55 5.12
N LYS A 33 28.77 -26.25 5.34
CA LYS A 33 27.90 -25.82 6.45
C LYS A 33 26.47 -26.29 6.21
N ILE A 34 25.77 -26.61 7.29
CA ILE A 34 24.42 -27.17 7.22
C ILE A 34 23.40 -26.19 6.61
N GLU A 35 23.62 -24.90 6.74
CA GLU A 35 22.79 -23.84 6.12
C GLU A 35 22.91 -23.90 4.60
N VAL A 36 24.14 -24.02 4.08
CA VAL A 36 24.41 -24.18 2.64
C VAL A 36 23.79 -25.47 2.10
N LEU A 37 23.82 -26.53 2.88
CA LEU A 37 23.20 -27.80 2.51
C LEU A 37 21.67 -27.69 2.38
N TYR A 38 21.00 -26.90 3.27
CA TYR A 38 19.58 -26.63 3.10
C TYR A 38 19.31 -25.82 1.83
N ASP A 39 20.15 -24.81 1.53
CA ASP A 39 19.98 -24.01 0.32
C ASP A 39 20.13 -24.84 -0.96
N GLU A 40 21.10 -25.78 -0.99
CA GLU A 40 21.27 -26.67 -2.12
C GLU A 40 20.10 -27.65 -2.29
N LEU A 41 19.54 -28.18 -1.19
CA LEU A 41 18.33 -29.01 -1.22
C LEU A 41 17.12 -28.23 -1.77
N ILE A 42 16.92 -27.01 -1.26
CA ILE A 42 15.83 -26.14 -1.69
C ILE A 42 15.98 -25.80 -3.16
N ASN A 43 17.18 -25.39 -3.61
CA ASN A 43 17.46 -25.08 -5.00
C ASN A 43 17.25 -26.30 -5.91
N THR A 44 17.64 -27.50 -5.46
CA THR A 44 17.42 -28.74 -6.20
C THR A 44 15.92 -29.02 -6.37
N ALA A 45 15.12 -28.81 -5.36
CA ALA A 45 13.66 -28.95 -5.43
C ALA A 45 13.04 -27.87 -6.35
N VAL A 46 13.43 -26.61 -6.17
CA VAL A 46 12.92 -25.47 -6.97
C VAL A 46 13.18 -25.66 -8.46
N ASN A 47 14.38 -26.13 -8.84
CA ASN A 47 14.74 -26.37 -10.23
C ASN A 47 13.94 -27.52 -10.89
N LYS A 48 13.23 -28.32 -10.10
CA LYS A 48 12.37 -29.41 -10.58
C LYS A 48 10.88 -29.02 -10.63
N ILE A 49 10.52 -27.84 -10.18
CA ILE A 49 9.12 -27.35 -10.25
C ILE A 49 8.72 -27.18 -11.71
N SER A 50 7.66 -27.86 -12.10
CA SER A 50 7.08 -27.74 -13.44
C SER A 50 5.58 -28.05 -13.39
N PRO A 51 4.82 -27.73 -14.44
CA PRO A 51 3.40 -28.12 -14.53
C PRO A 51 3.17 -29.63 -14.38
N LEU A 52 4.15 -30.46 -14.81
CA LEU A 52 4.09 -31.92 -14.68
C LEU A 52 4.44 -32.41 -13.27
N TYR A 53 5.25 -31.65 -12.54
CA TYR A 53 5.72 -32.02 -11.20
C TYR A 53 5.53 -30.87 -10.18
N PRO A 54 4.29 -30.41 -9.96
CA PRO A 54 4.02 -29.32 -9.02
C PRO A 54 4.36 -29.66 -7.57
N ILE A 55 4.45 -30.95 -7.23
CA ILE A 55 4.80 -31.46 -5.90
C ILE A 55 6.15 -30.92 -5.39
N TYR A 56 7.07 -30.57 -6.32
CA TYR A 56 8.37 -30.01 -5.90
C TYR A 56 8.26 -28.62 -5.28
N ASP A 57 7.18 -27.85 -5.52
CA ASP A 57 6.91 -26.61 -4.78
C ASP A 57 6.64 -26.90 -3.30
N THR A 58 5.80 -27.90 -3.00
CA THR A 58 5.52 -28.34 -1.63
C THR A 58 6.77 -28.90 -0.94
N ILE A 59 7.61 -29.63 -1.67
CA ILE A 59 8.88 -30.14 -1.14
C ILE A 59 9.83 -29.00 -0.81
N ALA A 60 9.98 -28.02 -1.72
CA ALA A 60 10.81 -26.84 -1.52
C ALA A 60 10.30 -26.00 -0.33
N GLU A 61 8.98 -25.82 -0.21
CA GLU A 61 8.33 -25.14 0.89
C GLU A 61 8.64 -25.80 2.24
N LYS A 62 8.44 -27.13 2.36
CA LYS A 62 8.74 -27.89 3.57
C LYS A 62 10.22 -27.79 3.97
N LEU A 63 11.15 -27.92 3.00
CA LEU A 63 12.59 -27.76 3.25
C LEU A 63 12.94 -26.35 3.74
N TYR A 64 12.36 -25.33 3.11
CA TYR A 64 12.57 -23.95 3.49
C TYR A 64 11.98 -23.66 4.88
N LEU A 65 10.81 -24.22 5.19
CA LEU A 65 10.18 -24.09 6.50
C LEU A 65 11.06 -24.67 7.61
N MET A 66 11.65 -25.84 7.39
CA MET A 66 12.62 -26.43 8.33
C MET A 66 13.85 -25.56 8.53
N LYS A 67 14.36 -24.93 7.47
CA LYS A 67 15.49 -23.98 7.54
C LYS A 67 15.14 -22.80 8.44
N ILE A 68 14.05 -22.08 8.15
CA ILE A 68 13.66 -20.89 8.92
C ILE A 68 13.31 -21.20 10.38
N TYR A 69 12.70 -22.35 10.65
CA TYR A 69 12.40 -22.79 12.01
C TYR A 69 13.67 -22.99 12.83
N LYS A 70 14.67 -23.63 12.22
CA LYS A 70 15.96 -23.85 12.86
C LYS A 70 16.72 -22.55 13.10
N GLU A 71 16.78 -21.66 12.09
CA GLU A 71 17.51 -20.41 12.16
C GLU A 71 16.88 -19.41 13.15
N THR A 72 15.55 -19.33 13.18
CA THR A 72 14.81 -18.35 13.99
C THR A 72 14.66 -18.80 15.44
N ALA A 73 14.32 -20.08 15.66
CA ALA A 73 13.91 -20.59 16.97
C ALA A 73 14.63 -21.88 17.43
N GLY A 74 15.64 -22.35 16.69
CA GLY A 74 16.38 -23.58 17.03
C GLY A 74 15.55 -24.86 16.96
N LEU A 75 14.39 -24.82 16.29
CA LEU A 75 13.44 -25.93 16.25
C LEU A 75 13.93 -27.05 15.34
N LYS A 76 13.56 -28.28 15.69
CA LYS A 76 13.90 -29.51 14.96
C LYS A 76 12.67 -30.18 14.33
N LYS A 77 11.48 -29.65 14.58
CA LYS A 77 10.19 -30.17 14.10
C LYS A 77 9.31 -29.02 13.65
N ILE A 78 8.49 -29.26 12.64
CA ILE A 78 7.38 -28.40 12.27
C ILE A 78 6.19 -28.69 13.20
N GLY A 79 5.30 -27.71 13.38
CA GLY A 79 4.10 -27.85 14.20
C GLY A 79 4.29 -27.52 15.70
N ALA A 80 5.46 -27.07 16.10
CA ALA A 80 5.69 -26.63 17.47
C ALA A 80 6.44 -25.30 17.50
N TYR A 81 5.78 -24.24 18.00
CA TYR A 81 6.40 -22.93 18.21
C TYR A 81 6.83 -22.76 19.67
N PRO A 82 7.89 -22.00 19.95
CA PRO A 82 8.08 -21.43 21.27
C PRO A 82 6.88 -20.56 21.64
N HIS A 83 6.62 -20.44 22.94
CA HIS A 83 5.55 -19.59 23.44
C HIS A 83 5.70 -18.15 22.93
N ILE A 84 4.61 -17.48 22.55
CA ILE A 84 4.62 -16.11 22.00
C ILE A 84 5.38 -15.12 22.88
N LYS A 85 5.32 -15.28 24.22
CA LYS A 85 6.08 -14.47 25.18
C LYS A 85 7.59 -14.48 24.92
N THR A 86 8.13 -15.56 24.37
CA THR A 86 9.56 -15.68 24.03
C THR A 86 9.93 -14.70 22.92
N PHE A 87 9.08 -14.60 21.89
CA PHE A 87 9.27 -13.66 20.78
C PHE A 87 9.08 -12.22 21.24
N LEU A 88 8.04 -11.95 22.05
CA LEU A 88 7.76 -10.61 22.58
C LEU A 88 8.89 -10.12 23.49
N LYS A 89 9.36 -10.94 24.45
CA LYS A 89 10.49 -10.60 25.33
C LYS A 89 11.76 -10.32 24.53
N LYS A 90 12.06 -11.13 23.51
CA LYS A 90 13.20 -10.91 22.63
C LYS A 90 13.06 -9.62 21.82
N GLY A 91 11.88 -9.37 21.25
CA GLY A 91 11.60 -8.14 20.51
C GLY A 91 11.70 -6.86 21.36
N LEU A 92 11.24 -6.91 22.62
CA LEU A 92 11.39 -5.82 23.58
C LEU A 92 12.88 -5.57 23.93
N LYS A 93 13.64 -6.64 24.20
CA LYS A 93 15.09 -6.54 24.51
C LYS A 93 15.86 -5.81 23.42
N TYR A 94 15.52 -6.04 22.15
CA TYR A 94 16.19 -5.44 20.99
C TYR A 94 15.47 -4.21 20.45
N LYS A 95 14.49 -3.65 21.18
CA LYS A 95 13.74 -2.43 20.80
C LYS A 95 13.06 -2.53 19.42
N ILE A 96 12.61 -3.73 19.06
CA ILE A 96 11.80 -3.96 17.86
C ILE A 96 10.33 -3.70 18.16
N TYR A 97 9.82 -4.25 19.27
CA TYR A 97 8.45 -4.05 19.71
C TYR A 97 8.31 -2.89 20.67
N ASP A 98 7.15 -2.25 20.62
CA ASP A 98 6.77 -1.17 21.51
C ASP A 98 6.32 -1.74 22.87
N LYS A 99 6.98 -1.29 23.93
CA LYS A 99 6.69 -1.70 25.30
C LYS A 99 5.27 -1.25 25.73
N GLU A 100 4.86 -0.07 25.33
CA GLU A 100 3.56 0.49 25.75
C GLU A 100 2.41 -0.32 25.17
N ILE A 101 2.51 -0.74 23.90
CA ILE A 101 1.49 -1.60 23.27
C ILE A 101 1.41 -2.97 23.97
N ILE A 102 2.55 -3.57 24.29
CA ILE A 102 2.57 -4.91 24.92
C ILE A 102 1.99 -4.89 26.33
N LYS A 103 2.14 -3.80 27.09
CA LYS A 103 1.55 -3.64 28.42
C LYS A 103 0.02 -3.76 28.45
N HIS A 104 -0.65 -3.55 27.33
CA HIS A 104 -2.10 -3.76 27.23
C HIS A 104 -2.51 -5.22 27.42
N PHE A 105 -1.57 -6.19 27.28
CA PHE A 105 -1.84 -7.61 27.41
C PHE A 105 -1.31 -8.17 28.73
N SER A 106 -2.20 -8.71 29.55
CA SER A 106 -1.82 -9.44 30.75
C SER A 106 -1.16 -10.78 30.41
N GLU A 107 -0.37 -11.32 31.33
CA GLU A 107 0.26 -12.64 31.18
C GLU A 107 -0.77 -13.74 30.84
N ARG A 108 -1.95 -13.71 31.50
CA ARG A 108 -3.05 -14.66 31.25
C ARG A 108 -3.63 -14.52 29.83
N GLU A 109 -3.74 -13.30 29.32
CA GLU A 109 -4.20 -13.07 27.93
C GLU A 109 -3.16 -13.58 26.93
N LEU A 110 -1.87 -13.35 27.20
CA LEU A 110 -0.80 -13.87 26.34
C LEU A 110 -0.78 -15.41 26.30
N ASP A 111 -1.12 -16.10 27.40
CA ASP A 111 -1.27 -17.56 27.43
C ASP A 111 -2.45 -18.01 26.55
N LYS A 112 -3.59 -17.31 26.66
CA LYS A 112 -4.75 -17.58 25.78
C LYS A 112 -4.43 -17.31 24.32
N ILE A 113 -3.74 -16.21 23.99
CA ILE A 113 -3.31 -15.87 22.62
C ILE A 113 -2.37 -16.96 22.10
N ASN A 114 -1.43 -17.45 22.92
CA ASN A 114 -0.53 -18.50 22.51
C ASN A 114 -1.27 -19.79 22.12
N SER A 115 -2.33 -20.16 22.87
CA SER A 115 -3.15 -21.32 22.54
C SER A 115 -3.96 -21.20 21.23
N MET A 116 -4.09 -20.00 20.69
CA MET A 116 -4.77 -19.73 19.42
C MET A 116 -3.86 -19.95 18.19
N ILE A 117 -2.53 -19.95 18.40
CA ILE A 117 -1.55 -20.08 17.31
C ILE A 117 -1.50 -21.53 16.83
N ASP A 118 -1.69 -21.72 15.54
CA ASP A 118 -1.59 -23.02 14.87
C ASP A 118 -0.40 -23.04 13.90
N PRO A 119 0.75 -23.58 14.31
CA PRO A 119 1.95 -23.63 13.47
C PRO A 119 1.78 -24.47 12.19
N ASN A 120 0.80 -25.40 12.13
CA ASN A 120 0.59 -26.22 10.93
C ASN A 120 0.07 -25.40 9.76
N ARG A 121 -0.48 -24.21 10.00
CA ARG A 121 -0.88 -23.29 8.94
C ARG A 121 0.28 -22.71 8.13
N ASP A 122 1.52 -22.89 8.59
CA ASP A 122 2.70 -22.57 7.78
C ASP A 122 2.78 -23.43 6.51
N LEU A 123 2.16 -24.62 6.52
CA LEU A 123 2.06 -25.52 5.37
C LEU A 123 0.99 -25.09 4.33
N LEU A 124 0.31 -23.97 4.54
CA LEU A 124 -0.62 -23.39 3.57
C LEU A 124 0.05 -22.47 2.56
N PHE A 125 1.33 -22.15 2.75
CA PHE A 125 2.10 -21.36 1.81
C PHE A 125 2.56 -22.21 0.61
N THR A 126 2.82 -21.55 -0.52
CA THR A 126 3.74 -22.06 -1.54
C THR A 126 5.18 -21.71 -1.15
N TYR A 127 6.17 -22.40 -1.70
CA TYR A 127 7.58 -22.07 -1.46
C TYR A 127 7.87 -20.58 -1.70
N LYS A 128 7.47 -20.07 -2.86
CA LYS A 128 7.70 -18.67 -3.26
C LYS A 128 6.97 -17.69 -2.33
N GLY A 129 5.73 -18.03 -1.96
CA GLY A 129 4.93 -17.25 -1.01
C GLY A 129 5.60 -17.17 0.36
N LEU A 130 6.04 -18.30 0.91
CA LEU A 130 6.73 -18.37 2.19
C LEU A 130 8.07 -17.62 2.18
N ALA A 131 8.86 -17.76 1.13
CA ALA A 131 10.15 -17.07 1.00
C ALA A 131 9.98 -15.55 0.95
N ILE A 132 8.98 -15.05 0.21
CA ILE A 132 8.63 -13.63 0.19
C ILE A 132 8.13 -13.18 1.56
N PHE A 133 7.22 -13.94 2.17
CA PHE A 133 6.63 -13.61 3.47
C PHE A 133 7.72 -13.52 4.55
N ASN A 134 8.56 -14.53 4.68
CA ASN A 134 9.66 -14.53 5.63
C ASN A 134 10.61 -13.36 5.40
N ARG A 135 10.99 -13.09 4.15
CA ARG A 135 11.93 -12.00 3.83
C ARG A 135 11.36 -10.62 4.14
N LYS A 136 10.10 -10.34 3.74
CA LYS A 136 9.51 -8.98 3.77
C LYS A 136 8.73 -8.67 5.04
N TYR A 137 8.08 -9.66 5.67
CA TYR A 137 7.10 -9.40 6.71
C TYR A 137 7.56 -9.86 8.10
N CYS A 138 8.24 -11.00 8.20
CA CYS A 138 8.79 -11.44 9.47
C CYS A 138 9.89 -10.50 9.95
N LYS A 139 9.71 -9.90 11.13
CA LYS A 139 10.66 -8.94 11.70
C LYS A 139 12.01 -9.58 11.97
N SER A 140 13.06 -8.77 11.99
CA SER A 140 14.46 -9.21 12.13
C SER A 140 15.18 -8.45 13.23
N ILE A 141 16.21 -9.08 13.78
CA ILE A 141 17.22 -8.46 14.64
C ILE A 141 18.56 -8.59 13.90
N GLY A 142 19.03 -7.49 13.34
CA GLY A 142 20.12 -7.52 12.36
C GLY A 142 19.77 -8.45 11.20
N ASN A 143 20.66 -9.37 10.86
CA ASN A 143 20.46 -10.34 9.77
C ASN A 143 19.66 -11.59 10.14
N LYS A 144 19.22 -11.72 11.42
CA LYS A 144 18.47 -12.90 11.89
C LYS A 144 16.99 -12.58 12.06
N LYS A 145 16.13 -13.50 11.65
CA LYS A 145 14.69 -13.36 11.89
C LYS A 145 14.36 -13.43 13.38
N LEU A 146 13.48 -12.55 13.82
CA LEU A 146 12.88 -12.57 15.14
C LEU A 146 11.62 -13.44 15.15
N GLU A 147 10.80 -13.34 14.10
CA GLU A 147 9.47 -13.95 14.01
C GLU A 147 9.45 -15.15 13.05
N LEU A 148 8.53 -16.07 13.32
CA LEU A 148 8.05 -17.09 12.39
C LEU A 148 6.69 -16.66 11.83
N PRO A 149 6.21 -17.20 10.69
CA PRO A 149 5.04 -16.66 9.98
C PRO A 149 3.78 -16.53 10.84
N GLN A 150 3.44 -17.55 11.65
CA GLN A 150 2.24 -17.49 12.50
C GLN A 150 2.37 -16.46 13.62
N ILE A 151 3.59 -16.19 14.12
CA ILE A 151 3.84 -15.11 15.08
C ILE A 151 3.61 -13.75 14.42
N THR A 152 4.08 -13.56 13.19
CA THR A 152 3.86 -12.31 12.43
C THR A 152 2.36 -12.04 12.25
N TYR A 153 1.58 -13.04 11.86
CA TYR A 153 0.12 -12.91 11.75
C TYR A 153 -0.56 -12.62 13.09
N MET A 154 -0.15 -13.33 14.16
CA MET A 154 -0.72 -13.09 15.48
C MET A 154 -0.39 -11.67 16.00
N VAL A 155 0.83 -11.20 15.82
CA VAL A 155 1.25 -9.84 16.20
C VAL A 155 0.43 -8.77 15.43
N ALA A 156 0.15 -8.98 14.15
CA ALA A 156 -0.70 -8.09 13.37
C ALA A 156 -2.16 -8.11 13.85
N ALA A 157 -2.69 -9.28 14.20
CA ALA A 157 -4.02 -9.42 14.78
C ALA A 157 -4.12 -8.76 16.17
N MET A 158 -3.13 -8.97 17.03
CA MET A 158 -3.05 -8.32 18.35
C MET A 158 -3.04 -6.80 18.23
N PHE A 159 -2.23 -6.24 17.32
CA PHE A 159 -2.17 -4.79 17.11
C PHE A 159 -3.53 -4.20 16.71
N SER A 160 -4.29 -4.90 15.89
CA SER A 160 -5.60 -4.41 15.43
C SER A 160 -6.63 -4.24 16.56
N PHE A 161 -6.38 -4.81 17.75
CA PHE A 161 -7.32 -4.81 18.89
C PHE A 161 -6.67 -4.57 20.26
N TYR A 162 -5.42 -4.10 20.33
CA TYR A 162 -4.75 -3.92 21.64
C TYR A 162 -5.43 -2.85 22.51
N ASP A 163 -5.96 -1.81 21.89
CA ASP A 163 -6.67 -0.70 22.52
C ASP A 163 -8.14 -0.67 22.06
N ASP A 164 -8.75 -1.85 21.88
CA ASP A 164 -10.14 -1.99 21.48
C ASP A 164 -11.06 -1.62 22.66
N VAL A 165 -11.04 -0.34 23.00
CA VAL A 165 -11.97 0.28 23.94
C VAL A 165 -12.93 1.11 23.14
N TYR A 166 -14.10 0.57 22.85
CA TYR A 166 -15.15 1.29 22.16
C TYR A 166 -15.56 2.54 22.96
N LYS A 167 -15.29 3.72 22.42
CA LYS A 167 -15.60 5.02 23.03
C LYS A 167 -16.94 5.60 22.56
N GLY A 168 -17.79 4.84 21.88
CA GLY A 168 -19.04 5.30 21.31
C GLY A 168 -20.18 5.43 22.31
N GLU A 169 -21.11 6.35 22.04
CA GLU A 169 -22.32 6.60 22.85
C GLU A 169 -23.33 5.44 22.83
N ASN A 170 -23.25 4.54 21.84
CA ASN A 170 -24.10 3.35 21.69
C ASN A 170 -23.67 2.19 22.60
N LYS A 171 -23.77 2.42 23.89
CA LYS A 171 -23.32 1.50 24.95
C LYS A 171 -24.06 0.16 25.06
N GLY A 172 -25.14 -0.05 24.32
CA GLY A 172 -26.01 -1.21 24.46
C GLY A 172 -25.80 -2.35 23.46
N MET A 173 -25.10 -2.11 22.35
CA MET A 173 -25.10 -3.04 21.21
C MET A 173 -23.85 -3.94 21.13
N PHE A 174 -22.77 -3.62 21.86
CA PHE A 174 -21.52 -4.36 21.83
C PHE A 174 -21.02 -4.65 23.23
N ASP A 175 -20.70 -5.92 23.47
CA ASP A 175 -20.14 -6.38 24.74
C ASP A 175 -18.73 -5.79 24.93
N LYS A 176 -18.57 -5.05 26.04
CA LYS A 176 -17.38 -4.25 26.36
C LYS A 176 -16.32 -5.00 27.14
N SER A 177 -16.48 -6.31 27.28
CA SER A 177 -15.54 -7.07 28.09
C SER A 177 -14.19 -7.19 27.38
N ARG A 178 -13.10 -7.14 28.16
CA ARG A 178 -11.74 -7.47 27.69
C ARG A 178 -11.66 -8.83 27.00
N ASN A 179 -12.60 -9.72 27.29
CA ASN A 179 -12.71 -11.04 26.66
C ASN A 179 -13.11 -10.96 25.20
N ASP A 180 -13.85 -9.92 24.77
CA ASP A 180 -14.26 -9.78 23.36
C ASP A 180 -13.10 -9.43 22.46
N ARG A 181 -12.13 -8.64 22.88
CA ARG A 181 -10.95 -8.36 22.05
C ARG A 181 -10.18 -9.64 21.71
N LEU A 182 -10.10 -10.61 22.60
CA LEU A 182 -9.46 -11.90 22.33
C LEU A 182 -10.21 -12.69 21.24
N LYS A 183 -11.53 -12.61 21.21
CA LYS A 183 -12.36 -13.18 20.13
C LYS A 183 -12.04 -12.55 18.78
N TYR A 184 -11.92 -11.20 18.71
CA TYR A 184 -11.57 -10.50 17.48
C TYR A 184 -10.12 -10.73 17.07
N ILE A 185 -9.19 -10.78 18.00
CA ILE A 185 -7.79 -11.15 17.74
C ILE A 185 -7.75 -12.56 17.13
N LYS A 186 -8.46 -13.55 17.72
CA LYS A 186 -8.51 -14.89 17.18
C LYS A 186 -9.11 -14.93 15.77
N ARG A 187 -10.23 -14.25 15.55
CA ARG A 187 -10.87 -14.20 14.22
C ARG A 187 -9.95 -13.59 13.17
N THR A 188 -9.30 -12.47 13.50
CA THR A 188 -8.36 -11.81 12.59
C THR A 188 -7.13 -12.68 12.32
N TYR A 189 -6.58 -13.34 13.34
CA TYR A 189 -5.53 -14.31 13.16
C TYR A 189 -5.98 -15.48 12.26
N ASP A 190 -7.17 -16.01 12.48
CA ASP A 190 -7.72 -17.10 11.64
C ASP A 190 -7.86 -16.64 10.19
N MET A 191 -8.38 -15.44 9.94
CA MET A 191 -8.54 -14.89 8.60
C MET A 191 -7.19 -14.70 7.89
N LEU A 192 -6.17 -14.18 8.58
CA LEU A 192 -4.83 -13.98 8.03
C LEU A 192 -4.12 -15.31 7.78
N SER A 193 -4.09 -16.18 8.79
CA SER A 193 -3.32 -17.43 8.77
C SER A 193 -3.92 -18.52 7.87
N LYS A 194 -5.21 -18.42 7.55
CA LYS A 194 -5.90 -19.24 6.53
C LYS A 194 -5.93 -18.60 5.15
N HIS A 195 -5.25 -17.46 4.98
CA HIS A 195 -5.21 -16.69 3.74
C HIS A 195 -6.60 -16.27 3.23
N GLU A 196 -7.57 -16.10 4.13
CA GLU A 196 -8.91 -15.58 3.81
C GLU A 196 -8.86 -14.06 3.53
N ILE A 197 -7.88 -13.36 4.14
CA ILE A 197 -7.54 -11.95 3.88
C ILE A 197 -6.03 -11.77 3.79
N THR A 198 -5.62 -10.62 3.25
CA THR A 198 -4.26 -10.10 3.43
C THR A 198 -4.29 -8.63 3.79
N PHE A 199 -3.40 -8.20 4.68
CA PHE A 199 -3.18 -6.81 5.00
C PHE A 199 -2.13 -6.18 4.07
N ALA A 200 -2.18 -4.87 3.92
CA ALA A 200 -1.13 -4.12 3.25
C ALA A 200 0.24 -4.33 3.94
N THR A 201 1.32 -4.25 3.14
CA THR A 201 2.69 -4.51 3.62
C THR A 201 3.04 -3.80 4.92
N PRO A 202 2.81 -2.48 5.09
CA PRO A 202 3.15 -1.80 6.35
C PRO A 202 2.36 -2.35 7.55
N ARG A 203 1.10 -2.74 7.34
CA ARG A 203 0.26 -3.26 8.42
C ARG A 203 0.76 -4.59 8.98
N ILE A 204 1.31 -5.47 8.13
CA ILE A 204 1.92 -6.72 8.60
C ILE A 204 3.32 -6.46 9.19
N ALA A 205 4.15 -5.71 8.45
CA ALA A 205 5.55 -5.53 8.81
C ALA A 205 5.77 -4.63 10.03
N ASN A 206 4.95 -3.59 10.21
CA ASN A 206 5.15 -2.57 11.25
C ASN A 206 4.25 -2.75 12.49
N SER A 207 3.30 -3.70 12.48
CA SER A 207 2.46 -3.97 13.68
C SER A 207 3.30 -4.25 14.91
N MET A 208 2.94 -3.67 16.06
CA MET A 208 3.63 -3.73 17.36
C MET A 208 5.03 -3.09 17.39
N THR A 209 5.54 -2.52 16.31
CA THR A 209 6.85 -1.84 16.34
C THR A 209 6.76 -0.45 16.97
N ILE A 210 7.89 0.07 17.41
CA ILE A 210 7.99 1.47 17.84
C ILE A 210 7.66 2.37 16.63
N LYS A 211 6.73 3.33 16.81
CA LYS A 211 6.22 4.18 15.73
C LYS A 211 5.61 3.37 14.57
N ALA A 212 4.64 2.53 14.88
CA ALA A 212 3.94 1.68 13.94
C ALA A 212 3.07 2.49 12.96
N GLN A 213 3.64 2.97 11.87
CA GLN A 213 2.91 3.54 10.72
C GLN A 213 2.43 2.38 9.85
N LEU A 214 1.11 2.24 9.66
CA LEU A 214 0.50 1.05 9.04
C LEU A 214 -0.14 1.31 7.68
N ALA A 215 -0.36 2.57 7.32
CA ALA A 215 -0.96 2.92 6.05
C ALA A 215 0.03 2.74 4.89
N SER A 216 -0.45 2.21 3.77
CA SER A 216 0.36 1.97 2.58
C SER A 216 0.27 3.08 1.54
N CYS A 217 -0.77 3.92 1.58
CA CYS A 217 -1.09 4.89 0.54
C CYS A 217 -1.23 6.28 1.15
N ILE A 218 -0.39 7.21 0.68
CA ILE A 218 -0.26 8.56 1.20
C ILE A 218 -0.33 9.54 0.03
N LEU A 219 -1.39 10.35 -0.02
CA LEU A 219 -1.64 11.31 -1.08
C LEU A 219 -1.31 12.71 -0.59
N ASN A 220 -0.40 13.39 -1.29
CA ASN A 220 0.07 14.73 -0.97
C ASN A 220 -0.23 15.67 -2.13
N THR A 221 -0.72 16.86 -1.81
CA THR A 221 -0.98 17.93 -2.77
C THR A 221 -0.30 19.21 -2.26
N PRO A 222 0.74 19.74 -2.93
CA PRO A 222 1.30 21.05 -2.62
C PRO A 222 0.43 22.16 -3.19
N ASP A 223 0.51 23.36 -2.59
CA ASP A 223 0.13 24.61 -3.25
C ASP A 223 1.30 25.15 -4.08
N ASP A 224 1.04 26.13 -4.93
CA ASP A 224 2.03 26.76 -5.82
C ASP A 224 2.82 27.87 -5.09
N ASP A 225 3.37 27.54 -3.93
CA ASP A 225 4.26 28.43 -3.16
C ASP A 225 5.43 27.65 -2.55
N THR A 226 6.52 28.38 -2.27
CA THR A 226 7.78 27.78 -1.79
C THR A 226 7.63 27.05 -0.46
N TRP A 227 6.84 27.59 0.47
CA TRP A 227 6.64 26.95 1.77
C TRP A 227 5.90 25.62 1.63
N SER A 228 4.78 25.61 0.87
CA SER A 228 3.96 24.42 0.67
C SER A 228 4.72 23.32 -0.08
N LEU A 229 5.48 23.68 -1.12
CA LEU A 229 6.35 22.75 -1.86
C LEU A 229 7.39 22.10 -0.95
N ASN A 230 8.09 22.87 -0.10
CA ASN A 230 9.09 22.35 0.83
C ASN A 230 8.46 21.50 1.94
N GLN A 231 7.33 21.96 2.50
CA GLN A 231 6.61 21.21 3.54
C GLN A 231 6.14 19.85 3.02
N THR A 232 5.63 19.82 1.77
CA THR A 232 5.18 18.57 1.14
C THR A 232 6.32 17.60 0.91
N ASP A 233 7.50 18.05 0.49
CA ASP A 233 8.69 17.20 0.36
C ASP A 233 9.12 16.60 1.71
N GLY A 234 9.13 17.40 2.78
CA GLY A 234 9.39 16.93 4.14
C GLY A 234 8.39 15.87 4.61
N ASN A 235 7.11 16.10 4.35
CA ASN A 235 6.04 15.15 4.68
C ASN A 235 6.23 13.81 3.93
N MET A 236 6.53 13.87 2.63
CA MET A 236 6.79 12.68 1.81
C MET A 236 8.00 11.90 2.31
N ALA A 237 9.09 12.59 2.68
CA ALA A 237 10.30 11.97 3.24
C ALA A 237 9.97 11.19 4.51
N LEU A 238 9.19 11.78 5.41
CA LEU A 238 8.76 11.14 6.66
C LEU A 238 7.92 9.89 6.40
N TYR A 239 6.91 9.96 5.52
CA TYR A 239 6.09 8.80 5.20
C TYR A 239 6.86 7.72 4.42
N SER A 240 7.72 8.11 3.47
CA SER A 240 8.59 7.18 2.73
C SER A 240 9.49 6.38 3.68
N LYS A 241 10.08 7.03 4.69
CA LYS A 241 10.88 6.39 5.73
C LYS A 241 10.13 5.25 6.45
N PHE A 242 8.81 5.37 6.60
CA PHE A 242 7.95 4.38 7.28
C PHE A 242 7.18 3.45 6.32
N SER A 243 7.68 3.19 5.10
CA SER A 243 7.10 2.28 4.10
C SER A 243 5.80 2.73 3.44
N GLY A 244 5.41 4.00 3.53
CA GLY A 244 4.30 4.54 2.76
C GLY A 244 4.61 4.60 1.27
N GLY A 245 3.66 4.20 0.42
CA GLY A 245 3.67 4.50 -1.01
C GLY A 245 3.13 5.90 -1.23
N ILE A 246 3.86 6.75 -1.94
CA ILE A 246 3.59 8.17 -2.05
C ILE A 246 2.84 8.49 -3.35
N ALA A 247 1.88 9.39 -3.28
CA ALA A 247 1.34 10.11 -4.42
C ALA A 247 1.58 11.60 -4.23
N TYR A 248 1.91 12.28 -5.32
CA TYR A 248 2.15 13.71 -5.37
C TYR A 248 1.33 14.32 -6.50
N ASP A 249 0.44 15.21 -6.16
CA ASP A 249 -0.40 15.91 -7.13
C ASP A 249 0.26 17.22 -7.56
N ALA A 250 0.88 17.23 -8.72
CA ALA A 250 1.58 18.38 -9.29
C ALA A 250 0.65 19.36 -10.02
N SER A 251 -0.66 19.14 -9.99
CA SER A 251 -1.64 19.87 -10.83
C SER A 251 -1.77 21.36 -10.49
N TYR A 252 -1.39 21.76 -9.28
CA TYR A 252 -1.44 23.16 -8.84
C TYR A 252 -0.19 23.96 -9.23
N ILE A 253 0.92 23.30 -9.57
CA ILE A 253 2.18 23.97 -9.84
C ILE A 253 2.09 24.72 -11.18
N ARG A 254 2.45 26.01 -11.15
CA ARG A 254 2.42 26.88 -12.33
C ARG A 254 3.30 26.38 -13.46
N ALA A 255 2.93 26.73 -14.67
CA ALA A 255 3.65 26.34 -15.87
C ALA A 255 4.98 27.08 -16.06
N SER A 256 5.86 26.52 -16.88
CA SER A 256 7.08 27.16 -17.33
C SER A 256 6.77 28.51 -18.03
N GLY A 257 7.60 29.51 -17.77
CA GLY A 257 7.40 30.87 -18.24
C GLY A 257 6.35 31.70 -17.48
N SER A 258 5.68 31.14 -16.45
CA SER A 258 4.77 31.86 -15.56
C SER A 258 5.52 32.91 -14.73
N THR A 259 4.90 34.05 -14.49
CA THR A 259 5.54 35.17 -13.77
C THR A 259 5.70 34.86 -12.29
N ILE A 260 6.91 35.12 -11.76
CA ILE A 260 7.22 35.11 -10.32
C ILE A 260 7.13 36.56 -9.84
N GLN A 261 6.25 36.84 -8.87
CA GLN A 261 5.92 38.19 -8.44
C GLN A 261 7.09 38.98 -7.83
N THR A 262 8.02 38.30 -7.17
CA THR A 262 9.05 38.97 -6.35
C THR A 262 10.24 39.50 -7.12
N ASN A 263 10.63 38.93 -8.27
CA ASN A 263 11.91 39.20 -8.93
C ASN A 263 11.85 39.42 -10.43
N ARG A 264 10.70 39.70 -11.03
CA ARG A 264 10.49 39.74 -12.49
C ARG A 264 10.94 38.47 -13.23
N GLY A 265 11.25 37.38 -12.48
CA GLY A 265 11.66 36.12 -13.01
C GLY A 265 10.51 35.30 -13.61
N ARG A 266 10.87 34.27 -14.32
CA ARG A 266 9.95 33.29 -14.89
C ARG A 266 10.15 31.93 -14.23
N SER A 267 9.06 31.21 -14.02
CA SER A 267 9.09 29.84 -13.49
C SER A 267 9.64 28.87 -14.55
N ASP A 268 10.38 27.86 -14.11
CA ASP A 268 10.80 26.73 -14.94
C ASP A 268 9.72 25.61 -14.97
N GLY A 269 8.55 25.87 -14.41
CA GLY A 269 7.42 24.93 -14.38
C GLY A 269 7.57 23.81 -13.34
N PRO A 270 6.80 22.71 -13.47
CA PRO A 270 6.73 21.64 -12.47
C PRO A 270 7.93 20.68 -12.51
N ILE A 271 8.67 20.58 -13.62
CA ILE A 271 9.72 19.55 -13.81
C ILE A 271 10.82 19.62 -12.76
N PRO A 272 11.41 20.77 -12.41
CA PRO A 272 12.43 20.85 -11.35
C PRO A 272 11.92 20.34 -10.00
N PHE A 273 10.67 20.61 -9.64
CA PHE A 273 10.07 20.10 -8.39
C PHE A 273 9.82 18.59 -8.46
N ILE A 274 9.38 18.06 -9.60
CA ILE A 274 9.22 16.61 -9.80
C ILE A 274 10.57 15.88 -9.68
N LYS A 275 11.65 16.43 -10.21
CA LYS A 275 13.00 15.90 -10.03
C LYS A 275 13.43 15.91 -8.57
N ARG A 276 13.10 16.96 -7.82
CA ARG A 276 13.35 17.03 -6.38
C ARG A 276 12.59 15.93 -5.63
N VAL A 277 11.32 15.68 -5.98
CA VAL A 277 10.53 14.55 -5.45
C VAL A 277 11.22 13.22 -5.73
N GLU A 278 11.74 13.00 -6.93
CA GLU A 278 12.49 11.78 -7.27
C GLU A 278 13.69 11.57 -6.34
N GLN A 279 14.46 12.61 -6.09
CA GLN A 279 15.62 12.56 -5.19
C GLN A 279 15.20 12.36 -3.72
N THR A 280 14.16 13.05 -3.26
CA THR A 280 13.61 12.88 -1.92
C THR A 280 13.20 11.42 -1.67
N ILE A 281 12.40 10.84 -2.56
CA ILE A 281 11.95 9.45 -2.43
C ILE A 281 13.10 8.44 -2.51
N SER A 282 14.09 8.71 -3.35
CA SER A 282 15.28 7.85 -3.46
C SER A 282 16.17 7.93 -2.22
N SER A 283 16.30 9.12 -1.61
CA SER A 283 17.16 9.37 -0.44
C SER A 283 16.57 8.79 0.84
N PHE A 284 15.24 8.91 1.04
CA PHE A 284 14.54 8.41 2.21
C PHE A 284 13.96 7.00 2.00
N ASN A 285 14.66 6.22 1.21
CA ASN A 285 14.36 4.82 0.97
C ASN A 285 14.64 3.98 2.23
N GLN A 286 13.71 3.08 2.57
CA GLN A 286 13.89 2.15 3.69
C GLN A 286 14.85 1.03 3.31
N GLY A 287 16.07 1.12 3.75
CA GLY A 287 17.07 0.10 3.49
C GLY A 287 16.57 -1.32 3.75
N GLY A 288 16.08 -2.00 2.73
CA GLY A 288 15.89 -3.44 2.69
C GLY A 288 14.47 -4.00 2.67
N VAL A 289 13.42 -3.31 3.19
CA VAL A 289 12.06 -3.92 3.26
C VAL A 289 11.19 -3.50 2.08
N ARG A 290 11.05 -2.20 1.83
CA ARG A 290 10.30 -1.64 0.70
C ARG A 290 11.05 -0.44 0.15
N LYS A 291 11.32 -0.42 -1.16
CA LYS A 291 11.90 0.75 -1.82
C LYS A 291 10.88 1.88 -1.83
N GLY A 292 11.33 3.12 -1.64
CA GLY A 292 10.50 4.29 -1.83
C GLY A 292 9.98 4.34 -3.27
N ALA A 293 8.71 4.69 -3.43
CA ALA A 293 8.08 4.83 -4.74
C ALA A 293 7.04 5.93 -4.68
N CYS A 294 6.92 6.69 -5.77
CA CYS A 294 5.97 7.79 -5.86
C CYS A 294 5.33 7.84 -7.25
N VAL A 295 4.02 8.17 -7.29
CA VAL A 295 3.30 8.56 -8.50
C VAL A 295 3.11 10.07 -8.52
N ILE A 296 3.38 10.68 -9.67
CA ILE A 296 3.12 12.09 -9.94
C ILE A 296 1.84 12.19 -10.77
N THR A 297 0.87 12.96 -10.31
CA THR A 297 -0.36 13.24 -11.04
C THR A 297 -0.30 14.65 -11.62
N PHE A 298 -0.73 14.84 -12.87
CA PHE A 298 -0.85 16.13 -13.55
C PHE A 298 -2.06 16.11 -14.50
N PRO A 299 -2.66 17.28 -14.80
CA PRO A 299 -3.81 17.33 -15.67
C PRO A 299 -3.42 17.41 -17.15
N TRP A 300 -4.27 16.89 -18.04
CA TRP A 300 -4.08 16.94 -19.49
C TRP A 300 -4.03 18.37 -20.07
N TRP A 301 -4.65 19.31 -19.39
CA TRP A 301 -4.73 20.71 -19.82
C TRP A 301 -3.57 21.58 -19.34
N HIS A 302 -2.61 21.03 -18.60
CA HIS A 302 -1.41 21.77 -18.16
C HIS A 302 -0.58 22.22 -19.36
N MET A 303 -0.07 23.46 -19.33
CA MET A 303 0.69 24.04 -20.45
C MET A 303 1.95 23.23 -20.80
N ASP A 304 2.58 22.61 -19.80
CA ASP A 304 3.78 21.79 -19.97
C ASP A 304 3.47 20.28 -20.14
N VAL A 305 2.21 19.92 -20.46
CA VAL A 305 1.78 18.51 -20.47
C VAL A 305 2.59 17.64 -21.43
N MET A 306 3.03 18.17 -22.57
CA MET A 306 3.84 17.44 -23.54
C MET A 306 5.20 17.03 -22.95
N ASP A 307 5.84 17.91 -22.17
CA ASP A 307 7.10 17.61 -21.49
C ASP A 307 6.88 16.69 -20.28
N LEU A 308 5.78 16.88 -19.53
CA LEU A 308 5.40 16.02 -18.40
C LEU A 308 5.15 14.57 -18.83
N VAL A 309 4.52 14.34 -19.97
CA VAL A 309 4.32 12.99 -20.54
C VAL A 309 5.65 12.32 -20.86
N MET A 310 6.68 13.08 -21.23
CA MET A 310 8.01 12.57 -21.61
C MET A 310 8.95 12.30 -20.43
N LEU A 311 8.57 12.59 -19.18
CA LEU A 311 9.46 12.45 -18.01
C LEU A 311 10.03 11.05 -17.82
N LYS A 312 9.34 10.00 -18.27
CA LYS A 312 9.81 8.61 -18.18
C LYS A 312 10.44 8.08 -19.47
N ASP A 313 10.39 8.82 -20.54
CA ASP A 313 10.98 8.42 -21.82
C ASP A 313 12.47 8.03 -21.66
N ALA A 314 12.90 6.98 -22.39
CA ALA A 314 14.27 6.50 -22.36
C ALA A 314 15.25 7.46 -23.05
N GLY A 315 14.78 8.22 -24.02
CA GLY A 315 15.54 9.27 -24.71
C GLY A 315 15.61 10.57 -23.93
N GLY A 316 16.46 11.50 -24.35
CA GLY A 316 16.68 12.79 -23.72
C GLY A 316 17.68 12.76 -22.57
N THR A 317 18.00 13.95 -22.07
CA THR A 317 18.98 14.15 -20.99
C THR A 317 18.36 13.94 -19.61
N GLU A 318 19.20 13.62 -18.61
CA GLU A 318 18.75 13.48 -17.21
C GLU A 318 18.15 14.78 -16.65
N ASP A 319 18.49 15.94 -17.21
CA ASP A 319 17.93 17.23 -16.78
C ASP A 319 16.46 17.36 -17.07
N THR A 320 15.96 16.73 -18.13
CA THR A 320 14.58 16.76 -18.57
C THR A 320 13.78 15.50 -18.24
N ARG A 321 14.33 14.59 -17.45
CA ARG A 321 13.72 13.29 -17.11
C ARG A 321 13.70 13.02 -15.60
N ALA A 322 12.71 12.25 -15.17
CA ALA A 322 12.59 11.71 -13.80
C ALA A 322 12.08 10.27 -13.87
N ARG A 323 12.97 9.35 -14.29
CA ARG A 323 12.62 7.99 -14.74
C ARG A 323 12.24 7.03 -13.63
N LYS A 324 12.64 7.31 -12.36
CA LYS A 324 12.36 6.42 -11.20
C LYS A 324 10.94 6.58 -10.66
N LEU A 325 10.22 7.61 -11.09
CA LEU A 325 8.84 7.87 -10.68
C LEU A 325 7.84 7.15 -11.59
N VAL A 326 6.61 7.06 -11.11
CA VAL A 326 5.42 6.62 -11.84
C VAL A 326 4.59 7.86 -12.15
N TYR A 327 3.83 7.86 -13.24
CA TYR A 327 3.06 9.02 -13.67
C TYR A 327 1.61 8.68 -13.88
N SER A 328 0.74 9.65 -13.63
CA SER A 328 -0.70 9.60 -13.87
C SER A 328 -1.16 10.91 -14.51
N ILE A 329 -1.97 10.81 -15.56
CA ILE A 329 -2.58 11.97 -16.19
C ILE A 329 -4.08 11.99 -15.91
N ARG A 330 -4.60 13.12 -15.41
CA ARG A 330 -6.03 13.36 -15.27
C ARG A 330 -6.66 13.51 -16.65
N ILE A 331 -7.71 12.74 -16.92
CA ILE A 331 -8.49 12.78 -18.16
C ILE A 331 -9.93 13.17 -17.82
N SER A 332 -10.46 14.19 -18.52
CA SER A 332 -11.86 14.61 -18.42
C SER A 332 -12.67 14.21 -19.65
N ASN A 333 -13.99 14.28 -19.54
CA ASN A 333 -14.91 13.94 -20.63
C ASN A 333 -14.72 14.85 -21.85
N ILE A 334 -14.53 16.15 -21.64
CA ILE A 334 -14.30 17.09 -22.75
C ILE A 334 -13.03 16.78 -23.54
N PHE A 335 -11.96 16.29 -22.90
CA PHE A 335 -10.77 15.83 -23.62
C PHE A 335 -11.09 14.65 -24.54
N ARG A 336 -11.81 13.63 -24.02
CA ARG A 336 -12.23 12.46 -24.79
C ARG A 336 -13.11 12.83 -25.98
N GLU A 337 -14.05 13.76 -25.79
CA GLU A 337 -14.91 14.25 -26.84
C GLU A 337 -14.10 14.96 -27.95
N ARG A 338 -13.14 15.81 -27.57
CA ARG A 338 -12.30 16.53 -28.54
C ARG A 338 -11.35 15.60 -29.29
N VAL A 339 -10.87 14.53 -28.66
CA VAL A 339 -10.12 13.44 -29.32
C VAL A 339 -11.00 12.76 -30.38
N ASN A 340 -12.23 12.38 -30.01
CA ASN A 340 -13.14 11.67 -30.91
C ASN A 340 -13.57 12.56 -32.11
N LYS A 341 -13.74 13.85 -31.87
CA LYS A 341 -14.14 14.83 -32.89
C LYS A 341 -12.95 15.45 -33.65
N ASP A 342 -11.73 14.99 -33.42
CA ASP A 342 -10.48 15.53 -34.02
C ASP A 342 -10.29 17.04 -33.83
N GLN A 343 -10.64 17.55 -32.67
CA GLN A 343 -10.60 18.96 -32.33
C GLN A 343 -9.28 19.38 -31.69
N TYR A 344 -9.09 20.70 -31.59
CA TYR A 344 -8.02 21.30 -30.80
C TYR A 344 -8.40 21.31 -29.31
N ILE A 345 -7.39 21.22 -28.47
CA ILE A 345 -7.45 21.48 -27.04
C ILE A 345 -6.57 22.66 -26.69
N THR A 346 -6.94 23.35 -25.63
CA THR A 346 -6.21 24.51 -25.12
C THR A 346 -5.53 24.14 -23.82
N LEU A 347 -4.24 24.38 -23.73
CA LEU A 347 -3.42 24.16 -22.53
C LEU A 347 -3.29 25.48 -21.78
N PHE A 348 -3.34 25.41 -20.45
CA PHE A 348 -3.36 26.56 -19.56
C PHE A 348 -2.29 26.47 -18.47
N ASP A 349 -1.98 27.63 -17.90
CA ASP A 349 -1.24 27.77 -16.67
C ASP A 349 -2.19 27.56 -15.48
N PRO A 350 -1.95 26.57 -14.59
CA PRO A 350 -2.80 26.34 -13.40
C PRO A 350 -3.01 27.59 -12.54
N LYS A 351 -2.00 28.45 -12.45
CA LYS A 351 -2.08 29.71 -11.70
C LYS A 351 -3.14 30.67 -12.24
N GLU A 352 -3.36 30.68 -13.56
CA GLU A 352 -4.32 31.57 -14.22
C GLU A 352 -5.72 30.93 -14.33
N THR A 353 -5.84 29.62 -14.08
CA THR A 353 -7.08 28.85 -14.26
C THR A 353 -7.42 27.96 -13.05
N PRO A 354 -7.53 28.55 -11.84
CA PRO A 354 -7.66 27.77 -10.59
C PRO A 354 -8.89 26.85 -10.56
N LEU A 355 -10.02 27.25 -11.15
CA LEU A 355 -11.24 26.44 -11.17
C LEU A 355 -11.04 25.06 -11.86
N LEU A 356 -10.09 24.96 -12.81
CA LEU A 356 -9.83 23.68 -13.48
C LEU A 356 -9.21 22.60 -12.55
N ASN A 357 -8.74 23.00 -11.38
CA ASN A 357 -8.25 22.08 -10.35
C ASN A 357 -9.29 21.73 -9.28
N GLU A 358 -10.46 22.36 -9.32
CA GLU A 358 -11.49 22.23 -8.28
C GLU A 358 -12.80 21.65 -8.82
N GLU A 359 -13.00 21.68 -10.14
CA GLU A 359 -14.25 21.30 -10.80
C GLU A 359 -14.11 19.99 -11.61
N TYR A 360 -15.22 19.33 -11.84
CA TYR A 360 -15.33 18.12 -12.67
C TYR A 360 -16.66 18.10 -13.44
N GLY A 361 -16.78 17.17 -14.40
CA GLY A 361 -17.98 16.99 -15.20
C GLY A 361 -18.38 18.24 -15.96
N GLU A 362 -19.65 18.62 -15.92
CA GLU A 362 -20.16 19.78 -16.66
C GLU A 362 -19.61 21.11 -16.12
N ASN A 363 -19.42 21.25 -14.80
CA ASN A 363 -18.82 22.45 -14.23
C ASN A 363 -17.39 22.68 -14.75
N PHE A 364 -16.61 21.60 -14.86
CA PHE A 364 -15.29 21.68 -15.49
C PHE A 364 -15.38 22.12 -16.95
N ASN A 365 -16.33 21.56 -17.72
CA ASN A 365 -16.51 21.91 -19.13
C ASN A 365 -16.83 23.40 -19.31
N VAL A 366 -17.75 23.91 -18.48
CA VAL A 366 -18.12 25.36 -18.48
C VAL A 366 -16.90 26.21 -18.13
N ALA A 367 -16.19 25.88 -17.05
CA ALA A 367 -14.99 26.62 -16.66
C ALA A 367 -13.89 26.56 -17.75
N TYR A 368 -13.69 25.40 -18.36
CA TYR A 368 -12.69 25.23 -19.42
C TYR A 368 -12.99 26.10 -20.65
N VAL A 369 -14.23 26.07 -21.15
CA VAL A 369 -14.67 26.91 -22.30
C VAL A 369 -14.62 28.39 -21.94
N TYR A 370 -14.99 28.77 -20.73
CA TYR A 370 -14.83 30.13 -20.24
C TYR A 370 -13.37 30.61 -20.33
N TYR A 371 -12.41 29.81 -19.83
CA TYR A 371 -10.99 30.16 -19.93
C TYR A 371 -10.49 30.17 -21.39
N GLU A 372 -11.01 29.32 -22.27
CA GLU A 372 -10.68 29.36 -23.70
C GLU A 372 -11.08 30.68 -24.35
N SER A 373 -12.19 31.30 -23.95
CA SER A 373 -12.67 32.56 -24.49
C SER A 373 -11.87 33.78 -24.03
N LYS A 374 -11.17 33.70 -22.89
CA LYS A 374 -10.43 34.84 -22.32
C LYS A 374 -9.14 35.14 -23.09
N SER A 375 -9.03 36.34 -23.70
CA SER A 375 -7.82 36.80 -24.39
C SER A 375 -6.65 37.11 -23.44
N SER A 376 -6.95 37.49 -22.20
CA SER A 376 -5.96 37.87 -21.18
C SER A 376 -5.16 36.72 -20.58
N ILE A 377 -5.60 35.47 -20.76
CA ILE A 377 -4.97 34.28 -20.20
C ILE A 377 -3.95 33.70 -21.15
N ARG A 378 -2.76 33.38 -20.66
CA ARG A 378 -1.74 32.69 -21.43
C ARG A 378 -2.19 31.26 -21.76
N LYS A 379 -2.16 30.89 -23.02
CA LYS A 379 -2.66 29.61 -23.52
C LYS A 379 -1.91 29.12 -24.76
N LYS A 380 -1.92 27.80 -24.94
CA LYS A 380 -1.35 27.13 -26.13
C LYS A 380 -2.39 26.16 -26.68
N LYS A 381 -2.56 26.10 -28.00
CA LYS A 381 -3.45 25.15 -28.66
C LYS A 381 -2.65 24.04 -29.31
N ILE A 382 -3.10 22.81 -29.13
CA ILE A 382 -2.58 21.61 -29.80
C ILE A 382 -3.74 20.73 -30.25
N LYS A 383 -3.49 19.78 -31.15
CA LYS A 383 -4.50 18.76 -31.50
C LYS A 383 -4.69 17.78 -30.32
N ALA A 384 -5.94 17.46 -29.96
CA ALA A 384 -6.24 16.51 -28.90
C ALA A 384 -5.63 15.11 -29.18
N LYS A 385 -5.68 14.68 -30.44
CA LYS A 385 -5.06 13.40 -30.86
C LYS A 385 -3.54 13.41 -30.75
N GLU A 386 -2.88 14.54 -30.95
CA GLU A 386 -1.42 14.64 -30.77
C GLU A 386 -1.00 14.29 -29.34
N LEU A 387 -1.69 14.88 -28.35
CA LEU A 387 -1.44 14.55 -26.95
C LEU A 387 -1.76 13.07 -26.66
N LEU A 388 -2.90 12.56 -27.14
CA LEU A 388 -3.26 11.16 -26.95
C LEU A 388 -2.21 10.21 -27.54
N PHE A 389 -1.74 10.44 -28.76
CA PHE A 389 -0.69 9.62 -29.38
C PHE A 389 0.61 9.66 -28.59
N GLN A 390 1.00 10.82 -28.07
CA GLN A 390 2.19 10.94 -27.23
C GLN A 390 2.06 10.13 -25.94
N ILE A 391 0.88 10.18 -25.27
CA ILE A 391 0.59 9.36 -24.08
C ILE A 391 0.69 7.87 -24.42
N LEU A 392 0.04 7.42 -25.50
CA LEU A 392 0.01 6.02 -25.90
C LEU A 392 1.40 5.50 -26.29
N LYS A 393 2.20 6.33 -26.98
CA LYS A 393 3.59 6.02 -27.31
C LYS A 393 4.42 5.75 -26.06
N VAL A 394 4.41 6.68 -25.10
CA VAL A 394 5.16 6.52 -23.85
C VAL A 394 4.65 5.32 -23.04
N ARG A 395 3.34 5.05 -23.03
CA ARG A 395 2.79 3.85 -22.39
C ARG A 395 3.30 2.56 -23.02
N GLN A 396 3.37 2.51 -24.34
CA GLN A 396 3.88 1.34 -25.06
C GLN A 396 5.36 1.11 -24.79
N GLU A 397 6.17 2.16 -24.78
CA GLU A 397 7.62 2.09 -24.63
C GLU A 397 8.05 1.80 -23.18
N THR A 398 7.32 2.32 -22.21
CA THR A 398 7.73 2.30 -20.79
C THR A 398 6.83 1.48 -19.88
N GLY A 399 5.66 1.06 -20.34
CA GLY A 399 4.60 0.47 -19.49
C GLY A 399 4.02 1.44 -18.46
N ASN A 400 4.27 2.74 -18.60
CA ASN A 400 3.90 3.76 -17.62
C ASN A 400 2.99 4.83 -18.20
N ILE A 401 2.50 5.68 -17.33
CA ILE A 401 1.43 6.68 -17.37
C ILE A 401 0.07 6.01 -17.17
N TYR A 402 -0.48 6.16 -15.97
CA TYR A 402 -1.87 5.84 -15.69
C TYR A 402 -2.80 6.89 -16.30
N LEU A 403 -4.00 6.47 -16.69
CA LEU A 403 -5.07 7.36 -17.11
C LEU A 403 -6.10 7.45 -15.98
N THR A 404 -6.22 8.61 -15.36
CA THR A 404 -7.15 8.84 -14.24
C THR A 404 -8.37 9.61 -14.77
N PHE A 405 -9.51 8.94 -14.89
CA PHE A 405 -10.76 9.53 -15.39
C PHE A 405 -11.45 10.30 -14.27
N VAL A 406 -11.07 11.56 -14.11
CA VAL A 406 -11.42 12.40 -12.95
C VAL A 406 -12.92 12.65 -12.82
N ASP A 407 -13.65 12.79 -13.92
CA ASP A 407 -15.10 12.99 -13.89
C ASP A 407 -15.80 11.76 -13.33
N ASN A 408 -15.49 10.56 -13.84
CA ASN A 408 -16.06 9.31 -13.35
C ASN A 408 -15.75 9.06 -11.86
N ILE A 409 -14.53 9.40 -11.42
CA ILE A 409 -14.14 9.30 -10.03
C ILE A 409 -15.02 10.18 -9.14
N ASN A 410 -15.21 11.45 -9.52
CA ASN A 410 -15.94 12.40 -8.69
C ASN A 410 -17.45 12.22 -8.76
N GLU A 411 -18.01 11.72 -9.86
CA GLU A 411 -19.42 11.31 -9.99
C GLU A 411 -19.78 10.15 -9.05
N GLN A 412 -18.84 9.23 -8.79
CA GLN A 412 -19.03 8.07 -7.92
C GLN A 412 -18.49 8.26 -6.51
N ASN A 413 -17.88 9.42 -6.23
CA ASN A 413 -17.23 9.69 -4.95
C ASN A 413 -18.25 9.91 -3.82
N MET A 414 -18.12 9.14 -2.76
CA MET A 414 -18.98 9.25 -1.56
C MET A 414 -18.54 10.37 -0.61
N VAL A 415 -17.32 10.88 -0.78
CA VAL A 415 -16.81 12.01 0.00
C VAL A 415 -17.15 13.29 -0.77
N ASN A 416 -18.01 14.14 -0.23
CA ASN A 416 -18.44 15.38 -0.90
C ASN A 416 -17.28 16.41 -0.99
N LYS A 417 -16.19 16.04 -1.67
CA LYS A 417 -14.98 16.82 -1.92
C LYS A 417 -14.33 16.36 -3.21
N PHE A 418 -13.73 17.28 -3.95
CA PHE A 418 -12.99 16.96 -5.17
C PHE A 418 -11.81 16.01 -4.91
N VAL A 419 -11.70 14.99 -5.73
CA VAL A 419 -10.59 14.04 -5.77
C VAL A 419 -9.83 14.22 -7.08
N GLY A 420 -8.64 14.80 -6.99
CA GLY A 420 -7.82 15.11 -8.17
C GLY A 420 -6.73 14.08 -8.46
N ALA A 421 -6.35 13.27 -7.48
CA ALA A 421 -5.28 12.28 -7.63
C ALA A 421 -5.67 10.96 -6.97
N SER A 422 -5.06 9.88 -7.43
CA SER A 422 -5.11 8.58 -6.79
C SER A 422 -3.74 8.23 -6.19
N ASN A 423 -3.67 7.14 -5.44
CA ASN A 423 -2.42 6.64 -4.85
C ASN A 423 -1.49 5.99 -5.89
N LEU A 424 -0.32 5.51 -5.42
CA LEU A 424 0.73 4.91 -6.25
C LEU A 424 0.24 3.80 -7.20
N CYS A 425 -0.73 2.99 -6.79
CA CYS A 425 -1.27 1.87 -7.57
C CYS A 425 -2.66 2.16 -8.17
N GLN A 426 -3.19 3.36 -8.01
CA GLN A 426 -4.45 3.86 -8.59
C GLN A 426 -5.73 3.18 -8.06
N GLU A 427 -5.69 2.56 -6.87
CA GLU A 427 -6.87 1.89 -6.29
C GLU A 427 -7.62 2.74 -5.27
N ILE A 428 -7.13 3.94 -4.92
CA ILE A 428 -7.70 4.77 -3.85
C ILE A 428 -8.30 6.06 -4.39
N VAL A 429 -9.51 6.35 -3.95
CA VAL A 429 -10.28 7.56 -4.31
C VAL A 429 -10.61 8.32 -3.03
N ILE A 430 -9.66 9.13 -2.55
CA ILE A 430 -9.82 9.99 -1.37
C ILE A 430 -9.23 11.37 -1.65
N PRO A 431 -9.78 12.44 -1.03
CA PRO A 431 -9.30 13.80 -1.24
C PRO A 431 -7.93 14.05 -0.62
N SER A 432 -7.19 14.97 -1.22
CA SER A 432 -5.94 15.53 -0.70
C SER A 432 -5.87 17.01 -1.06
N PHE A 433 -5.56 17.88 -0.09
CA PHE A 433 -5.55 19.33 -0.28
C PHE A 433 -4.29 19.95 0.33
N PRO A 434 -3.77 21.04 -0.25
CA PRO A 434 -2.59 21.71 0.26
C PRO A 434 -2.81 22.39 1.60
N SER A 435 -1.77 22.39 2.44
CA SER A 435 -1.69 23.28 3.61
C SER A 435 -1.19 24.67 3.19
N LYS A 436 -1.65 25.73 3.88
CA LYS A 436 -1.24 27.12 3.63
C LYS A 436 -0.63 27.72 4.89
N LEU A 437 0.54 28.33 4.77
CA LEU A 437 1.12 29.13 5.84
C LEU A 437 0.29 30.42 5.98
N ILE A 438 -0.15 30.72 7.19
CA ILE A 438 -0.89 31.95 7.51
C ILE A 438 0.07 32.99 8.09
N GLU A 439 0.92 32.58 9.02
CA GLU A 439 1.78 33.48 9.78
C GLU A 439 3.00 32.71 10.28
N GLU A 440 4.14 33.38 10.29
CA GLU A 440 5.37 32.92 10.94
C GLU A 440 5.90 34.02 11.86
N LYS A 441 6.19 33.67 13.11
CA LYS A 441 6.74 34.56 14.12
C LYS A 441 8.02 33.98 14.69
N TYR A 442 8.97 34.88 14.96
CA TYR A 442 10.21 34.57 15.66
C TYR A 442 10.14 35.14 17.06
N VAL A 443 10.38 34.31 18.06
CA VAL A 443 10.48 34.72 19.47
C VAL A 443 11.95 34.52 19.87
N VAL A 444 12.65 35.61 20.11
CA VAL A 444 14.07 35.58 20.52
C VAL A 444 14.14 35.48 22.04
N ASN A 445 14.90 34.50 22.53
CA ASN A 445 15.14 34.25 23.94
C ASN A 445 16.33 35.07 24.46
N GLU A 446 16.43 35.27 25.79
CA GLU A 446 17.51 36.02 26.43
C GLU A 446 18.92 35.41 26.20
N ASP A 447 18.99 34.08 25.97
CA ASP A 447 20.24 33.36 25.69
C ASP A 447 20.69 33.42 24.22
N GLY A 448 19.99 34.18 23.35
CA GLY A 448 20.26 34.33 21.95
C GLY A 448 19.73 33.20 21.06
N THR A 449 19.03 32.21 21.63
CA THR A 449 18.25 31.24 20.87
C THR A 449 16.92 31.86 20.43
N TYR A 450 16.25 31.24 19.46
CA TYR A 450 14.91 31.70 19.06
C TYR A 450 14.00 30.52 18.76
N GLU A 451 12.70 30.77 18.94
CA GLU A 451 11.63 29.87 18.56
C GLU A 451 10.98 30.35 17.27
N ILE A 452 10.63 29.43 16.40
CA ILE A 452 9.83 29.71 15.21
C ILE A 452 8.42 29.19 15.46
N ILE A 453 7.45 30.10 15.48
CA ILE A 453 6.03 29.74 15.64
C ILE A 453 5.35 29.94 14.30
N GLN A 454 4.94 28.85 13.68
CA GLN A 454 4.18 28.84 12.44
C GLN A 454 2.71 28.54 12.69
N ARG A 455 1.83 29.41 12.21
CA ARG A 455 0.40 29.19 12.15
C ARG A 455 0.02 28.85 10.71
N LYS A 456 -0.57 27.67 10.51
CA LYS A 456 -0.99 27.20 9.20
C LYS A 456 -2.47 26.80 9.16
N LYS A 457 -3.10 27.00 8.02
CA LYS A 457 -4.36 26.36 7.68
C LYS A 457 -3.99 24.95 7.19
N SER A 458 -4.39 23.94 7.98
CA SER A 458 -4.11 22.55 7.64
C SER A 458 -4.85 22.13 6.37
N GLY A 459 -4.13 21.58 5.44
CA GLY A 459 -4.67 20.79 4.33
C GLY A 459 -5.05 19.39 4.79
N GLU A 460 -5.29 18.51 3.83
CA GLU A 460 -5.57 17.10 4.06
C GLU A 460 -4.55 16.23 3.30
N ILE A 461 -3.79 15.42 4.03
CA ILE A 461 -3.01 14.33 3.44
C ILE A 461 -3.91 13.10 3.41
N GLY A 462 -4.23 12.63 2.20
CA GLY A 462 -5.06 11.43 2.03
C GLY A 462 -4.31 10.18 2.49
N ILE A 463 -4.88 9.43 3.44
CA ILE A 463 -4.30 8.19 3.96
C ILE A 463 -5.35 7.10 3.90
N CYS A 464 -5.00 5.94 3.32
CA CYS A 464 -5.90 4.80 3.25
C CYS A 464 -5.39 3.58 4.02
N ASN A 465 -6.30 2.94 4.74
CA ASN A 465 -6.07 1.70 5.49
C ASN A 465 -6.60 0.52 4.68
N LEU A 466 -5.68 -0.29 4.13
CA LEU A 466 -5.99 -1.32 3.14
C LEU A 466 -6.07 -2.72 3.72
N VAL A 467 -7.04 -3.49 3.20
CA VAL A 467 -7.17 -4.94 3.36
C VAL A 467 -7.71 -5.55 2.08
N SER A 468 -7.35 -6.80 1.76
CA SER A 468 -7.91 -7.51 0.62
C SER A 468 -8.54 -8.83 1.05
N VAL A 469 -9.71 -9.12 0.49
CA VAL A 469 -10.50 -10.34 0.73
C VAL A 469 -10.18 -11.38 -0.35
N ASN A 470 -9.94 -12.62 0.05
CA ASN A 470 -9.76 -13.74 -0.88
C ASN A 470 -11.13 -14.22 -1.38
N LEU A 471 -11.44 -13.96 -2.64
CA LEU A 471 -12.73 -14.32 -3.23
C LEU A 471 -13.00 -15.83 -3.27
N MET A 472 -11.95 -16.66 -3.42
CA MET A 472 -12.11 -18.13 -3.34
C MET A 472 -12.60 -18.58 -1.95
N SER A 473 -12.21 -17.89 -0.90
CA SER A 473 -12.71 -18.14 0.45
C SER A 473 -14.11 -17.57 0.64
N TRP A 474 -14.34 -16.34 0.16
CA TRP A 474 -15.58 -15.60 0.31
C TRP A 474 -16.80 -16.35 -0.22
N VAL A 475 -16.72 -16.86 -1.44
CA VAL A 475 -17.86 -17.56 -2.09
C VAL A 475 -18.25 -18.85 -1.36
N ASN A 476 -17.35 -19.42 -0.56
CA ASN A 476 -17.57 -20.63 0.22
C ASN A 476 -18.04 -20.37 1.67
N PHE A 477 -18.16 -19.10 2.08
CA PHE A 477 -18.64 -18.78 3.43
C PHE A 477 -20.14 -18.89 3.55
N LYS A 478 -20.61 -19.42 4.69
CA LYS A 478 -22.02 -19.35 5.09
C LYS A 478 -22.40 -17.91 5.46
N PRO A 479 -23.68 -17.50 5.34
CA PRO A 479 -24.12 -16.14 5.62
C PRO A 479 -23.68 -15.60 7.00
N GLU A 480 -23.79 -16.41 8.06
CA GLU A 480 -23.39 -16.02 9.41
C GLU A 480 -21.90 -15.76 9.52
N LYS A 481 -21.09 -16.52 8.77
CA LYS A 481 -19.65 -16.29 8.68
C LYS A 481 -19.36 -15.00 7.92
N LYS A 482 -20.05 -14.70 6.82
CA LYS A 482 -19.88 -13.45 6.04
C LYS A 482 -20.11 -12.22 6.91
N LYS A 483 -21.22 -12.19 7.65
CA LYS A 483 -21.56 -11.11 8.58
C LYS A 483 -20.46 -10.90 9.65
N SER A 484 -20.10 -11.98 10.35
CA SER A 484 -19.08 -11.90 11.41
C SER A 484 -17.68 -11.58 10.89
N PHE A 485 -17.37 -11.98 9.64
CA PHE A 485 -16.13 -11.71 8.94
C PHE A 485 -16.02 -10.22 8.61
N CYS A 486 -17.00 -9.64 7.91
CA CYS A 486 -16.99 -8.21 7.54
C CYS A 486 -16.98 -7.30 8.76
N TYR A 487 -17.75 -7.63 9.80
CA TYR A 487 -17.74 -6.89 11.05
C TYR A 487 -16.35 -6.88 11.71
N THR A 488 -15.71 -8.06 11.82
CA THR A 488 -14.36 -8.15 12.42
C THR A 488 -13.32 -7.41 11.58
N LEU A 489 -13.42 -7.53 10.26
CA LEU A 489 -12.52 -6.90 9.29
C LEU A 489 -12.56 -5.37 9.43
N LEU A 490 -13.77 -4.78 9.34
CA LEU A 490 -13.96 -3.34 9.42
C LEU A 490 -13.57 -2.79 10.78
N ARG A 491 -14.01 -3.42 11.87
CA ARG A 491 -13.63 -3.01 13.22
C ARG A 491 -12.10 -2.97 13.41
N GLY A 492 -11.39 -3.99 12.94
CA GLY A 492 -9.93 -4.01 13.01
C GLY A 492 -9.25 -2.99 12.10
N CYS A 493 -9.87 -2.59 10.99
CA CYS A 493 -9.39 -1.52 10.12
C CYS A 493 -9.67 -0.14 10.71
N ASP A 494 -10.83 0.04 11.34
CA ASP A 494 -11.21 1.28 12.00
C ASP A 494 -10.35 1.56 13.24
N ASN A 495 -10.10 0.55 14.08
CA ASN A 495 -9.24 0.66 15.25
C ASN A 495 -7.83 1.16 14.91
N ILE A 496 -7.22 0.71 13.81
CA ILE A 496 -5.87 1.16 13.44
C ILE A 496 -5.81 2.63 13.02
N ILE A 497 -6.92 3.23 12.61
CA ILE A 497 -6.99 4.67 12.33
C ILE A 497 -6.68 5.46 13.60
N ASP A 498 -7.13 5.02 14.75
CA ASP A 498 -6.89 5.70 16.03
C ASP A 498 -5.55 5.34 16.67
N THR A 499 -5.02 4.15 16.40
CA THR A 499 -3.91 3.58 17.16
C THR A 499 -2.57 3.55 16.44
N GLN A 500 -2.53 3.73 15.12
CA GLN A 500 -1.27 3.80 14.38
C GLN A 500 -0.51 5.11 14.62
N PHE A 501 0.79 5.07 14.39
CA PHE A 501 1.63 6.26 14.42
C PHE A 501 1.47 7.05 13.11
N TYR A 502 1.30 8.37 13.25
CA TYR A 502 1.28 9.31 12.12
C TYR A 502 2.53 10.19 12.16
N PRO A 503 3.43 10.10 11.16
CA PRO A 503 4.62 10.96 11.10
C PRO A 503 4.29 12.44 10.93
N VAL A 504 3.11 12.75 10.37
CA VAL A 504 2.66 14.10 10.01
C VAL A 504 1.24 14.33 10.52
N LYS A 505 1.03 15.47 11.19
CA LYS A 505 -0.24 15.79 11.85
C LYS A 505 -1.41 15.97 10.89
N GLU A 506 -1.19 16.52 9.70
CA GLU A 506 -2.21 16.66 8.66
C GLU A 506 -2.79 15.31 8.21
N GLY A 507 -1.94 14.28 8.16
CA GLY A 507 -2.39 12.93 7.87
C GLY A 507 -3.22 12.32 9.00
N GLU A 508 -2.83 12.54 10.26
CA GLU A 508 -3.61 12.10 11.41
C GLU A 508 -5.00 12.74 11.43
N VAL A 509 -5.06 14.07 11.27
CA VAL A 509 -6.33 14.83 11.32
C VAL A 509 -7.25 14.39 10.18
N ALA A 510 -6.73 14.31 8.94
CA ALA A 510 -7.50 13.89 7.78
C ALA A 510 -7.99 12.44 7.91
N ASN A 511 -7.13 11.51 8.35
CA ASN A 511 -7.48 10.10 8.48
C ASN A 511 -8.52 9.86 9.58
N LYS A 512 -8.38 10.50 10.73
CA LYS A 512 -9.35 10.40 11.83
C LYS A 512 -10.70 11.06 11.51
N LYS A 513 -10.68 12.15 10.72
CA LYS A 513 -11.89 12.83 10.26
C LYS A 513 -12.67 12.03 9.23
N ASN A 514 -11.99 11.54 8.21
CA ASN A 514 -12.63 10.89 7.06
C ASN A 514 -12.77 9.36 7.23
N ARG A 515 -11.99 8.74 8.11
CA ARG A 515 -11.93 7.29 8.42
C ARG A 515 -11.96 6.38 7.20
N PRO A 516 -11.12 6.59 6.18
CA PRO A 516 -11.19 5.82 4.94
C PRO A 516 -10.62 4.41 5.14
N ILE A 517 -11.36 3.42 4.65
CA ILE A 517 -10.97 2.01 4.62
C ILE A 517 -11.11 1.52 3.19
N GLY A 518 -10.00 1.02 2.63
CA GLY A 518 -9.98 0.39 1.31
C GLY A 518 -10.07 -1.12 1.41
N ILE A 519 -11.12 -1.71 0.85
CA ILE A 519 -11.32 -3.16 0.82
C ILE A 519 -11.17 -3.63 -0.62
N GLY A 520 -10.03 -4.23 -0.93
CA GLY A 520 -9.77 -4.87 -2.20
C GLY A 520 -10.11 -6.35 -2.21
N VAL A 521 -9.87 -6.99 -3.35
CA VAL A 521 -10.04 -8.43 -3.51
C VAL A 521 -8.80 -9.06 -4.11
N ILE A 522 -8.58 -10.34 -3.82
CA ILE A 522 -7.54 -11.17 -4.45
C ILE A 522 -8.14 -12.47 -4.94
N ASN A 523 -7.41 -13.16 -5.79
CA ASN A 523 -7.75 -14.50 -6.30
C ASN A 523 -8.94 -14.52 -7.31
N TYR A 524 -9.29 -13.37 -7.91
CA TYR A 524 -10.40 -13.27 -8.86
C TYR A 524 -10.18 -14.14 -10.11
N ALA A 525 -8.98 -14.11 -10.71
CA ALA A 525 -8.66 -14.95 -11.87
C ALA A 525 -8.85 -16.44 -11.56
N ASN A 526 -8.40 -16.89 -10.38
CA ASN A 526 -8.59 -18.27 -9.95
C ASN A 526 -10.07 -18.60 -9.70
N LEU A 527 -10.84 -17.65 -9.17
CA LEU A 527 -12.28 -17.82 -8.98
C LEU A 527 -12.99 -18.05 -10.32
N LEU A 528 -12.69 -17.24 -11.35
CA LEU A 528 -13.24 -17.44 -12.70
C LEU A 528 -12.80 -18.78 -13.29
N ALA A 529 -11.52 -19.10 -13.23
CA ALA A 529 -10.98 -20.36 -13.76
C ALA A 529 -11.62 -21.59 -13.10
N SER A 530 -11.82 -21.55 -11.77
CA SER A 530 -12.46 -22.64 -11.01
C SER A 530 -13.92 -22.85 -11.42
N ASN A 531 -14.58 -21.80 -11.90
CA ASN A 531 -15.94 -21.84 -12.43
C ASN A 531 -15.97 -22.02 -13.97
N LYS A 532 -14.82 -22.28 -14.61
CA LYS A 532 -14.68 -22.44 -16.06
C LYS A 532 -15.13 -21.22 -16.88
N LEU A 533 -15.01 -20.03 -16.30
CA LEU A 533 -15.39 -18.76 -16.90
C LEU A 533 -14.15 -18.01 -17.43
N LYS A 534 -14.28 -17.37 -18.59
CA LYS A 534 -13.29 -16.44 -19.15
C LYS A 534 -13.69 -15.00 -18.83
N TYR A 535 -12.75 -14.08 -18.78
CA TYR A 535 -13.02 -12.65 -18.54
C TYR A 535 -14.01 -12.02 -19.54
N THR A 536 -14.09 -12.57 -20.75
CA THR A 536 -14.93 -12.06 -21.86
C THR A 536 -16.34 -12.65 -21.87
N ASP A 537 -16.63 -13.66 -21.05
CA ASP A 537 -17.92 -14.34 -21.04
C ASP A 537 -18.98 -13.47 -20.36
N LYS A 538 -20.20 -13.43 -20.89
CA LYS A 538 -21.31 -12.72 -20.25
C LYS A 538 -21.66 -13.30 -18.89
N GLU A 539 -21.60 -14.62 -18.78
CA GLU A 539 -21.81 -15.36 -17.54
C GLU A 539 -20.78 -14.98 -16.47
N ALA A 540 -19.54 -14.63 -16.88
CA ALA A 540 -18.52 -14.15 -15.96
C ALA A 540 -18.88 -12.77 -15.38
N ILE A 541 -19.47 -11.89 -16.18
CA ILE A 541 -19.95 -10.58 -15.72
C ILE A 541 -21.09 -10.75 -14.70
N GLU A 542 -22.09 -11.58 -15.03
CA GLU A 542 -23.22 -11.84 -14.14
C GLU A 542 -22.79 -12.51 -12.83
N PHE A 543 -21.89 -13.49 -12.91
CA PHE A 543 -21.32 -14.16 -11.75
C PHE A 543 -20.53 -13.17 -10.88
N THR A 544 -19.70 -12.32 -11.50
CA THR A 544 -18.91 -11.30 -10.81
C THR A 544 -19.83 -10.32 -10.08
N ASN A 545 -20.85 -9.80 -10.73
CA ASN A 545 -21.82 -8.89 -10.11
C ASN A 545 -22.43 -9.51 -8.85
N LYS A 546 -22.91 -10.77 -8.92
CA LYS A 546 -23.47 -11.46 -7.75
C LYS A 546 -22.49 -11.59 -6.59
N VAL A 547 -21.21 -11.90 -6.88
CA VAL A 547 -20.17 -12.03 -5.86
C VAL A 547 -19.86 -10.68 -5.20
N PHE A 548 -19.78 -9.62 -6.00
CA PHE A 548 -19.48 -8.29 -5.48
C PHE A 548 -20.68 -7.65 -4.77
N ASP A 549 -21.90 -7.84 -5.26
CA ASP A 549 -23.12 -7.38 -4.58
C ASP A 549 -23.24 -7.99 -3.18
N ASP A 550 -23.00 -9.30 -3.07
CA ASP A 550 -23.00 -10.01 -1.78
C ASP A 550 -21.89 -9.51 -0.83
N LEU A 551 -20.68 -9.30 -1.35
CA LEU A 551 -19.57 -8.75 -0.54
C LEU A 551 -19.87 -7.31 -0.11
N TYR A 552 -20.36 -6.48 -1.02
CA TYR A 552 -20.68 -5.08 -0.80
C TYR A 552 -21.79 -4.92 0.24
N TYR A 553 -22.86 -5.72 0.12
CA TYR A 553 -23.94 -5.76 1.10
C TYR A 553 -23.42 -5.99 2.53
N HIS A 554 -22.62 -7.02 2.74
CA HIS A 554 -22.10 -7.36 4.07
C HIS A 554 -21.09 -6.35 4.61
N ILE A 555 -20.32 -5.68 3.73
CA ILE A 555 -19.43 -4.59 4.11
C ILE A 555 -20.24 -3.38 4.59
N TYR A 556 -21.29 -2.98 3.85
CA TYR A 556 -22.17 -1.87 4.25
C TYR A 556 -22.95 -2.18 5.51
N GLU A 557 -23.50 -3.38 5.63
CA GLU A 557 -24.16 -3.81 6.87
C GLU A 557 -23.21 -3.66 8.07
N ALA A 558 -21.99 -4.15 7.93
CA ALA A 558 -21.00 -4.06 9.01
C ALA A 558 -20.58 -2.61 9.30
N SER A 559 -20.44 -1.76 8.28
CA SER A 559 -20.11 -0.34 8.43
C SER A 559 -21.24 0.43 9.13
N ASN A 560 -22.48 0.12 8.79
CA ASN A 560 -23.65 0.75 9.43
C ASN A 560 -23.83 0.34 10.89
N ILE A 561 -23.38 -0.87 11.26
CA ILE A 561 -23.43 -1.37 12.64
C ILE A 561 -22.33 -0.72 13.49
N LEU A 562 -21.15 -0.45 12.92
CA LEU A 562 -20.00 0.18 13.61
C LEU A 562 -20.19 1.68 13.79
#